data_26ed03c6ab5dc281a9eab0b7f8a14c5d
#
_entry.id   26ed03c6ab5dc281a9eab0b7f8a14c5d
#
_cell.length_a   1.000
_cell.length_b   1.000
_cell.length_c   1.000
_cell.angle_alpha   90.00
_cell.angle_beta   90.00
_cell.angle_gamma   90.00
#
_symmetry.space_group_name_H-M   'P 1'
#
loop_
_entity.id
_entity.type
_entity.pdbx_description
1 polymer ?
#
loop_
_entity_poly.entity_id
_entity_poly.type
_entity_poly.pdbx_seq_one_letter_code
_entity_poly.pdbx_strand_id
1 'polypeptide(L)'
;MSGGYQPKGRISSIVHNIEESIIAVLLGLMTLVTFTNVVMRYGFNSQLIWGLEVVLILFAWLVLFGISYGFKVVSHLGVDAMLNLTGKSPRRGLGILATLACILYGVLLLKGAWDYWAPFAGLDATSGRWFPTGFEDSRDQGWYETEQVPIPFAQTWLENTFNMGEAYEKLPRLVPYAILPFAMALMLFRLVQNL
;
A
#
# COMPACT_ATOMS: atom_id res chain seq x y z
N MET A 1 -7.58 -8.28 27.88
CA MET A 1 -6.44 -7.37 28.13
C MET A 1 -5.47 -7.63 27.00
N SER A 2 -5.42 -6.74 26.03
CA SER A 2 -4.55 -6.84 24.86
C SER A 2 -3.12 -6.63 25.28
N GLY A 3 -2.34 -7.69 25.36
CA GLY A 3 -0.90 -7.56 25.43
C GLY A 3 -0.40 -6.93 24.15
N GLY A 4 -0.16 -5.61 24.16
CA GLY A 4 0.40 -4.91 23.01
C GLY A 4 1.70 -5.58 22.57
N TYR A 5 1.90 -5.70 21.26
CA TYR A 5 3.13 -6.21 20.69
C TYR A 5 4.33 -5.48 21.30
N GLN A 6 5.22 -6.22 21.97
CA GLN A 6 6.46 -5.65 22.50
C GLN A 6 7.63 -6.08 21.61
N PRO A 7 8.29 -5.15 20.91
CA PRO A 7 9.40 -5.47 20.04
C PRO A 7 10.58 -6.02 20.85
N LYS A 8 11.05 -7.22 20.48
CA LYS A 8 12.23 -7.84 21.06
C LYS A 8 13.48 -7.35 20.32
N GLY A 9 14.16 -6.33 20.85
CA GLY A 9 15.41 -5.83 20.31
C GLY A 9 15.35 -4.41 19.76
N ARG A 10 16.51 -3.73 19.69
CA ARG A 10 16.64 -2.31 19.31
C ARG A 10 16.15 -2.04 17.86
N ILE A 11 16.52 -2.91 16.94
CA ILE A 11 16.13 -2.78 15.51
C ILE A 11 14.61 -2.96 15.36
N SER A 12 14.04 -3.98 16.01
CA SER A 12 12.59 -4.23 15.98
C SER A 12 11.79 -3.06 16.57
N SER A 13 12.30 -2.41 17.61
CA SER A 13 11.69 -1.22 18.20
C SER A 13 11.72 -0.01 17.24
N ILE A 14 12.86 0.21 16.56
CA ILE A 14 13.00 1.31 15.60
C ILE A 14 12.00 1.11 14.45
N VAL A 15 11.95 -0.08 13.86
CA VAL A 15 11.02 -0.40 12.76
C VAL A 15 9.56 -0.23 13.20
N HIS A 16 9.23 -0.66 14.42
CA HIS A 16 7.89 -0.51 14.98
C HIS A 16 7.49 0.98 15.09
N ASN A 17 8.37 1.80 15.65
CA ASN A 17 8.13 3.22 15.82
C ASN A 17 8.00 3.95 14.48
N ILE A 18 8.78 3.55 13.47
CA ILE A 18 8.68 4.11 12.10
C ILE A 18 7.31 3.77 11.48
N GLU A 19 6.88 2.51 11.56
CA GLU A 19 5.58 2.09 11.03
C GLU A 19 4.42 2.85 11.69
N GLU A 20 4.42 2.98 13.02
CA GLU A 20 3.41 3.76 13.74
C GLU A 20 3.45 5.25 13.37
N SER A 21 4.65 5.81 13.24
CA SER A 21 4.82 7.20 12.83
C SER A 21 4.29 7.45 11.41
N ILE A 22 4.55 6.53 10.48
CA ILE A 22 4.02 6.62 9.10
C ILE A 22 2.48 6.63 9.12
N ILE A 23 1.86 5.70 9.85
CA ILE A 23 0.41 5.63 9.99
C ILE A 23 -0.16 6.93 10.58
N ALA A 24 0.46 7.43 11.65
CA ALA A 24 0.04 8.68 12.29
C ALA A 24 0.18 9.89 11.36
N VAL A 25 1.28 9.99 10.61
CA VAL A 25 1.52 11.06 9.64
C VAL A 25 0.51 11.00 8.50
N LEU A 26 0.22 9.82 7.94
CA LEU A 26 -0.78 9.65 6.89
C LEU A 26 -2.16 10.12 7.35
N LEU A 27 -2.60 9.72 8.55
CA LEU A 27 -3.85 10.19 9.15
C LEU A 27 -3.86 11.71 9.37
N GLY A 28 -2.75 12.26 9.89
CA GLY A 28 -2.59 13.70 10.10
C GLY A 28 -2.68 14.48 8.80
N LEU A 29 -2.01 14.02 7.74
CA LEU A 29 -2.05 14.65 6.41
C LEU A 29 -3.45 14.59 5.80
N MET A 30 -4.15 13.44 5.88
CA MET A 30 -5.53 13.32 5.41
C MET A 30 -6.44 14.32 6.11
N THR A 31 -6.34 14.43 7.44
CA THR A 31 -7.12 15.37 8.24
C THR A 31 -6.80 16.80 7.85
N LEU A 32 -5.53 17.14 7.67
CA LEU A 32 -5.08 18.48 7.32
C LEU A 32 -5.58 18.89 5.93
N VAL A 33 -5.45 18.02 4.91
CA VAL A 33 -5.95 18.30 3.55
C VAL A 33 -7.46 18.46 3.55
N THR A 34 -8.19 17.58 4.24
CA THR A 34 -9.65 17.65 4.35
C THR A 34 -10.08 18.94 5.06
N PHE A 35 -9.45 19.27 6.19
CA PHE A 35 -9.73 20.50 6.92
C PHE A 35 -9.45 21.75 6.08
N THR A 36 -8.30 21.77 5.40
CA THR A 36 -7.95 22.89 4.50
C THR A 36 -9.00 23.04 3.39
N ASN A 37 -9.47 21.95 2.80
CA ASN A 37 -10.50 22.02 1.77
C ASN A 37 -11.82 22.58 2.30
N VAL A 38 -12.20 22.24 3.54
CA VAL A 38 -13.38 22.79 4.21
C VAL A 38 -13.22 24.30 4.46
N VAL A 39 -12.06 24.73 4.97
CA VAL A 39 -11.78 26.17 5.19
C VAL A 39 -11.80 26.95 3.88
N MET A 40 -11.18 26.43 2.82
CA MET A 40 -11.18 27.06 1.50
C MET A 40 -12.59 27.20 0.95
N ARG A 41 -13.41 26.16 1.10
CA ARG A 41 -14.78 26.16 0.59
C ARG A 41 -15.70 27.15 1.31
N TYR A 42 -15.65 27.20 2.65
CA TYR A 42 -16.57 28.01 3.44
C TYR A 42 -16.01 29.41 3.78
N GLY A 43 -14.68 29.55 3.90
CA GLY A 43 -14.03 30.83 4.22
C GLY A 43 -13.69 31.67 2.99
N PHE A 44 -13.25 31.02 1.90
CA PHE A 44 -12.75 31.71 0.70
C PHE A 44 -13.59 31.46 -0.54
N ASN A 45 -14.72 30.75 -0.42
CA ASN A 45 -15.58 30.36 -1.55
C ASN A 45 -14.82 29.72 -2.72
N SER A 46 -13.78 28.96 -2.41
CA SER A 46 -12.89 28.23 -3.31
C SER A 46 -12.79 26.78 -2.87
N GLN A 47 -12.22 25.91 -3.70
CA GLN A 47 -12.00 24.51 -3.33
C GLN A 47 -10.66 23.99 -3.86
N LEU A 48 -10.07 23.06 -3.13
CA LEU A 48 -8.90 22.32 -3.58
C LEU A 48 -9.35 21.18 -4.50
N ILE A 49 -9.25 21.38 -5.82
CA ILE A 49 -9.73 20.39 -6.80
C ILE A 49 -8.98 19.07 -6.62
N TRP A 50 -7.66 19.13 -6.40
CA TRP A 50 -6.79 17.97 -6.16
C TRP A 50 -6.92 17.35 -4.76
N GLY A 51 -7.60 18.05 -3.83
CA GLY A 51 -7.63 17.64 -2.42
C GLY A 51 -8.26 16.26 -2.19
N LEU A 52 -9.34 15.95 -2.91
CA LEU A 52 -10.01 14.66 -2.81
C LEU A 52 -9.12 13.51 -3.29
N GLU A 53 -8.45 13.70 -4.43
CA GLU A 53 -7.57 12.67 -5.01
C GLU A 53 -6.37 12.39 -4.10
N VAL A 54 -5.76 13.42 -3.53
CA VAL A 54 -4.67 13.27 -2.54
C VAL A 54 -5.15 12.51 -1.30
N VAL A 55 -6.34 12.82 -0.78
CA VAL A 55 -6.90 12.08 0.38
C VAL A 55 -7.12 10.61 0.04
N LEU A 56 -7.59 10.27 -1.16
CA LEU A 56 -7.75 8.90 -1.61
C LEU A 56 -6.41 8.16 -1.73
N ILE A 57 -5.38 8.83 -2.24
CA ILE A 57 -4.01 8.27 -2.32
C ILE A 57 -3.47 8.00 -0.91
N LEU A 58 -3.56 8.97 0.00
CA LEU A 58 -3.12 8.81 1.39
C LEU A 58 -3.90 7.71 2.12
N PHE A 59 -5.20 7.59 1.84
CA PHE A 59 -6.03 6.53 2.39
C PHE A 59 -5.60 5.14 1.88
N ALA A 60 -5.31 4.99 0.59
CA ALA A 60 -4.78 3.75 0.05
C ALA A 60 -3.45 3.36 0.71
N TRP A 61 -2.55 4.31 0.90
CA TRP A 61 -1.30 4.11 1.61
C TRP A 61 -1.52 3.71 3.06
N LEU A 62 -2.44 4.39 3.76
CA LEU A 62 -2.80 4.07 5.15
C LEU A 62 -3.31 2.64 5.29
N VAL A 63 -4.24 2.22 4.41
CA VAL A 63 -4.82 0.87 4.45
C VAL A 63 -3.77 -0.20 4.18
N LEU A 64 -2.94 -0.01 3.15
CA LEU A 64 -1.93 -0.99 2.77
C LEU A 64 -0.81 -1.12 3.80
N PHE A 65 -0.33 -0.02 4.39
CA PHE A 65 0.56 -0.06 5.54
C PHE A 65 -0.11 -0.68 6.77
N GLY A 66 -1.37 -0.34 7.01
CA GLY A 66 -2.16 -0.87 8.13
C GLY A 66 -2.35 -2.39 8.05
N ILE A 67 -2.55 -2.95 6.86
CA ILE A 67 -2.60 -4.41 6.66
C ILE A 67 -1.28 -5.05 7.08
N SER A 68 -0.15 -4.54 6.60
CA SER A 68 1.17 -5.05 6.95
C SER A 68 1.45 -4.95 8.46
N TYR A 69 1.07 -3.83 9.08
CA TYR A 69 1.18 -3.64 10.52
C TYR A 69 0.27 -4.60 11.30
N GLY A 70 -0.96 -4.84 10.81
CA GLY A 70 -1.89 -5.80 11.41
C GLY A 70 -1.32 -7.23 11.46
N PHE A 71 -0.65 -7.67 10.41
CA PHE A 71 0.05 -8.97 10.42
C PHE A 71 1.20 -9.03 11.43
N LYS A 72 1.91 -7.93 11.66
CA LYS A 72 2.97 -7.84 12.66
C LYS A 72 2.45 -7.95 14.10
N VAL A 73 1.34 -7.28 14.38
CA VAL A 73 0.74 -7.26 15.74
C VAL A 73 -0.07 -8.54 16.03
N VAL A 74 -0.14 -9.47 15.06
CA VAL A 74 -0.81 -10.76 15.18
C VAL A 74 -2.28 -10.62 15.60
N SER A 75 -3.00 -9.73 14.96
CA SER A 75 -4.44 -9.56 15.22
C SER A 75 -5.29 -10.61 14.47
N HIS A 76 -4.91 -11.89 14.55
CA HIS A 76 -5.68 -13.00 13.97
C HIS A 76 -6.78 -13.51 14.91
N LEU A 77 -7.46 -12.62 15.59
CA LEU A 77 -8.52 -12.93 16.57
C LEU A 77 -9.55 -13.94 16.07
N GLY A 78 -9.90 -13.91 14.78
CA GLY A 78 -10.88 -14.84 14.21
C GLY A 78 -10.34 -16.25 14.03
N VAL A 79 -9.09 -16.40 13.62
CA VAL A 79 -8.44 -17.71 13.45
C VAL A 79 -8.12 -18.33 14.80
N ASP A 80 -7.65 -17.54 15.76
CA ASP A 80 -7.36 -18.00 17.12
C ASP A 80 -8.63 -18.49 17.85
N ALA A 81 -9.78 -17.85 17.65
CA ALA A 81 -11.04 -18.31 18.22
C ALA A 81 -11.44 -19.70 17.69
N MET A 82 -11.31 -19.95 16.38
CA MET A 82 -11.58 -21.28 15.79
C MET A 82 -10.55 -22.32 16.23
N LEU A 83 -9.27 -21.97 16.29
CA LEU A 83 -8.20 -22.88 16.71
C LEU A 83 -8.30 -23.27 18.18
N ASN A 84 -8.86 -22.41 19.03
CA ASN A 84 -9.06 -22.71 20.45
C ASN A 84 -10.21 -23.71 20.71
N LEU A 85 -11.12 -23.89 19.76
CA LEU A 85 -12.18 -24.90 19.81
C LEU A 85 -11.70 -26.30 19.42
N THR A 86 -10.51 -26.42 18.85
CA THR A 86 -9.96 -27.67 18.34
C THR A 86 -8.89 -28.24 19.28
N GLY A 87 -8.78 -29.56 19.37
CA GLY A 87 -7.76 -30.24 20.22
C GLY A 87 -6.32 -29.92 19.77
N LYS A 88 -5.34 -30.18 20.67
CA LYS A 88 -3.91 -29.79 20.48
C LYS A 88 -3.25 -30.32 19.20
N SER A 89 -3.62 -31.54 18.76
CA SER A 89 -2.99 -32.18 17.58
C SER A 89 -3.48 -31.60 16.26
N PRO A 90 -4.80 -31.47 15.97
CA PRO A 90 -5.30 -30.86 14.73
C PRO A 90 -5.03 -29.34 14.65
N ARG A 91 -4.86 -28.67 15.78
CA ARG A 91 -4.54 -27.23 15.84
C ARG A 91 -3.27 -26.86 15.08
N ARG A 92 -2.18 -27.66 15.24
CA ARG A 92 -0.92 -27.40 14.51
C ARG A 92 -1.08 -27.58 13.01
N GLY A 93 -1.76 -28.63 12.58
CA GLY A 93 -1.99 -28.90 11.16
C GLY A 93 -2.82 -27.79 10.49
N LEU A 94 -3.90 -27.37 11.15
CA LEU A 94 -4.74 -26.25 10.67
C LEU A 94 -3.99 -24.92 10.64
N GLY A 95 -3.14 -24.64 11.64
CA GLY A 95 -2.31 -23.43 11.68
C GLY A 95 -1.33 -23.38 10.51
N ILE A 96 -0.61 -24.46 10.23
CA ILE A 96 0.33 -24.55 9.10
C ILE A 96 -0.43 -24.39 7.78
N LEU A 97 -1.56 -25.07 7.60
CA LEU A 97 -2.37 -24.98 6.38
C LEU A 97 -2.87 -23.54 6.15
N ALA A 98 -3.36 -22.88 7.20
CA ALA A 98 -3.80 -21.49 7.13
C ALA A 98 -2.64 -20.55 6.74
N THR A 99 -1.46 -20.72 7.35
CA THR A 99 -0.29 -19.89 7.04
C THR A 99 0.18 -20.11 5.60
N LEU A 100 0.21 -21.36 5.12
CA LEU A 100 0.56 -21.67 3.73
C LEU A 100 -0.44 -21.05 2.74
N ALA A 101 -1.74 -21.12 3.05
CA ALA A 101 -2.77 -20.47 2.23
C ALA A 101 -2.58 -18.95 2.20
N CYS A 102 -2.27 -18.33 3.35
CA CYS A 102 -1.97 -16.89 3.41
C CYS A 102 -0.73 -16.50 2.61
N ILE A 103 0.33 -17.31 2.67
CA ILE A 103 1.55 -17.07 1.87
C ILE A 103 1.26 -17.19 0.38
N LEU A 104 0.56 -18.25 -0.04
CA LEU A 104 0.17 -18.43 -1.43
C LEU A 104 -0.63 -17.23 -1.93
N TYR A 105 -1.64 -16.81 -1.16
CA TYR A 105 -2.44 -15.63 -1.49
C TYR A 105 -1.60 -14.35 -1.54
N GLY A 106 -0.67 -14.17 -0.59
CA GLY A 106 0.24 -13.04 -0.56
C GLY A 106 1.17 -12.97 -1.78
N VAL A 107 1.67 -14.12 -2.26
CA VAL A 107 2.47 -14.21 -3.49
C VAL A 107 1.65 -13.82 -4.72
N LEU A 108 0.39 -14.28 -4.81
CA LEU A 108 -0.51 -13.90 -5.90
C LEU A 108 -0.82 -12.40 -5.88
N LEU A 109 -1.03 -11.82 -4.70
CA LEU A 109 -1.24 -10.38 -4.55
C LEU A 109 0.01 -9.57 -4.92
N LEU A 110 1.21 -10.03 -4.53
CA LEU A 110 2.46 -9.37 -4.90
C LEU A 110 2.65 -9.39 -6.43
N LYS A 111 2.39 -10.54 -7.06
CA LYS A 111 2.43 -10.64 -8.52
C LYS A 111 1.45 -9.67 -9.17
N GLY A 112 0.19 -9.65 -8.73
CA GLY A 112 -0.82 -8.74 -9.27
C GLY A 112 -0.48 -7.26 -9.03
N ALA A 113 0.06 -6.92 -7.86
CA ALA A 113 0.52 -5.58 -7.53
C ALA A 113 1.69 -5.13 -8.42
N TRP A 114 2.62 -6.02 -8.71
CA TRP A 114 3.72 -5.77 -9.64
C TRP A 114 3.23 -5.58 -11.07
N ASP A 115 2.43 -6.50 -11.57
CA ASP A 115 1.90 -6.46 -12.94
C ASP A 115 1.01 -5.23 -13.19
N TYR A 116 0.38 -4.70 -12.13
CA TYR A 116 -0.39 -3.47 -12.20
C TYR A 116 0.50 -2.22 -12.20
N TRP A 117 1.53 -2.19 -11.35
CA TRP A 117 2.40 -1.02 -11.15
C TRP A 117 3.50 -0.90 -12.21
N ALA A 118 4.09 -2.02 -12.66
CA ALA A 118 5.24 -2.05 -13.55
C ALA A 118 5.07 -1.23 -14.84
N PRO A 119 3.90 -1.26 -15.52
CA PRO A 119 3.68 -0.44 -16.72
C PRO A 119 3.80 1.06 -16.48
N PHE A 120 3.45 1.55 -15.29
CA PHE A 120 3.62 2.97 -14.95
C PHE A 120 5.09 3.37 -14.75
N ALA A 121 5.94 2.40 -14.44
CA ALA A 121 7.37 2.57 -14.29
C ALA A 121 8.16 2.29 -15.59
N GLY A 122 7.47 2.02 -16.70
CA GLY A 122 8.10 1.58 -17.93
C GLY A 122 8.79 0.22 -17.83
N LEU A 123 8.41 -0.60 -16.85
CA LEU A 123 8.94 -1.93 -16.62
C LEU A 123 8.00 -2.99 -17.20
N ASP A 124 8.57 -4.10 -17.64
CA ASP A 124 7.78 -5.22 -18.12
C ASP A 124 7.02 -5.90 -16.98
N ALA A 125 5.75 -6.23 -17.23
CA ALA A 125 4.98 -7.10 -16.37
C ALA A 125 5.58 -8.52 -16.39
N THR A 126 5.39 -9.27 -15.30
CA THR A 126 5.88 -10.65 -15.24
C THR A 126 5.24 -11.53 -16.32
N SER A 127 6.03 -12.37 -16.97
CA SER A 127 5.54 -13.34 -17.95
C SER A 127 4.59 -14.36 -17.28
N GLY A 128 3.53 -14.73 -17.99
CA GLY A 128 2.53 -15.67 -17.48
C GLY A 128 1.39 -14.95 -16.73
N ARG A 129 0.52 -14.31 -17.48
CA ARG A 129 -0.75 -13.77 -16.98
C ARG A 129 -1.67 -14.91 -16.58
N TRP A 130 -1.82 -15.14 -15.29
CA TRP A 130 -2.73 -16.16 -14.77
C TRP A 130 -4.19 -15.71 -14.78
N PHE A 131 -4.42 -14.39 -14.87
CA PHE A 131 -5.75 -13.79 -14.98
C PHE A 131 -5.77 -12.79 -16.13
N PRO A 132 -6.91 -12.62 -16.82
CA PRO A 132 -7.06 -11.61 -17.86
C PRO A 132 -6.92 -10.22 -17.24
N THR A 133 -5.72 -9.69 -17.25
CA THR A 133 -5.49 -8.29 -16.98
C THR A 133 -5.75 -7.55 -18.27
N GLY A 134 -6.92 -6.94 -18.40
CA GLY A 134 -7.42 -6.34 -19.64
C GLY A 134 -6.72 -5.05 -20.06
N PHE A 135 -5.40 -5.02 -20.03
CA PHE A 135 -4.65 -3.85 -20.43
C PHE A 135 -3.95 -4.11 -21.76
N GLU A 136 -4.37 -3.39 -22.78
CA GLU A 136 -3.70 -3.35 -24.08
C GLU A 136 -2.49 -2.42 -24.05
N ASP A 137 -1.54 -2.65 -24.98
CA ASP A 137 -0.24 -1.97 -24.99
C ASP A 137 -0.32 -0.48 -25.39
N SER A 138 -1.44 -0.02 -25.94
CA SER A 138 -1.64 1.38 -26.34
C SER A 138 -2.41 2.16 -25.28
N ARG A 139 -1.71 2.95 -24.49
CA ARG A 139 -2.30 3.84 -23.49
C ARG A 139 -1.91 5.26 -23.78
N ASP A 140 -2.86 6.17 -23.69
CA ASP A 140 -2.59 7.59 -23.84
C ASP A 140 -1.87 8.17 -22.61
N GLN A 141 -1.35 9.37 -22.72
CA GLN A 141 -0.61 10.06 -21.67
C GLN A 141 -1.44 10.23 -20.39
N GLY A 142 -2.76 10.42 -20.51
CA GLY A 142 -3.67 10.54 -19.37
C GLY A 142 -3.72 9.30 -18.47
N TRP A 143 -3.31 8.13 -18.98
CA TRP A 143 -3.20 6.93 -18.18
C TRP A 143 -2.03 6.98 -17.18
N TYR A 144 -0.93 7.62 -17.54
CA TYR A 144 0.29 7.64 -16.71
C TYR A 144 0.27 8.72 -15.65
N GLU A 145 -0.63 9.69 -15.74
CA GLU A 145 -0.75 10.83 -14.81
C GLU A 145 -2.00 10.72 -13.94
N THR A 146 -1.97 11.36 -12.78
CA THR A 146 -3.15 11.57 -11.92
C THR A 146 -4.09 12.58 -12.57
N GLU A 147 -5.36 12.61 -12.15
CA GLU A 147 -6.35 13.48 -12.78
C GLU A 147 -6.19 14.95 -12.40
N GLN A 148 -5.92 15.23 -11.12
CA GLN A 148 -5.99 16.57 -10.56
C GLN A 148 -4.75 16.99 -9.77
N VAL A 149 -3.88 16.04 -9.39
CA VAL A 149 -2.75 16.34 -8.48
C VAL A 149 -1.62 17.01 -9.24
N PRO A 150 -1.29 18.30 -8.95
CA PRO A 150 -0.16 18.96 -9.57
C PRO A 150 1.15 18.35 -9.07
N ILE A 151 2.21 18.42 -9.88
CA ILE A 151 3.54 18.04 -9.43
C ILE A 151 4.02 19.05 -8.39
N PRO A 152 4.35 18.63 -7.17
CA PRO A 152 4.74 19.55 -6.11
C PRO A 152 6.10 20.23 -6.33
N PHE A 153 6.97 19.63 -7.15
CA PHE A 153 8.32 20.13 -7.46
C PHE A 153 8.73 19.73 -8.88
N ALA A 154 9.59 20.52 -9.52
CA ALA A 154 10.19 20.16 -10.79
C ALA A 154 11.05 18.89 -10.62
N GLN A 155 10.59 17.78 -11.22
CA GLN A 155 11.19 16.45 -11.02
C GLN A 155 11.87 15.97 -12.31
N THR A 156 12.81 16.73 -12.79
CA THR A 156 13.57 16.43 -14.02
C THR A 156 14.20 15.04 -14.00
N TRP A 157 14.54 14.48 -12.84
CA TRP A 157 15.06 13.13 -12.72
C TRP A 157 14.00 12.06 -13.02
N LEU A 158 12.74 12.26 -12.62
CA LEU A 158 11.61 11.37 -12.93
C LEU A 158 11.30 11.42 -14.42
N GLU A 159 11.27 12.62 -14.99
CA GLU A 159 11.01 12.86 -16.40
C GLU A 159 12.08 12.17 -17.28
N ASN A 160 13.35 12.35 -16.92
CA ASN A 160 14.45 11.73 -17.65
C ASN A 160 14.50 10.20 -17.52
N THR A 161 14.08 9.65 -16.36
CA THR A 161 14.21 8.21 -16.09
C THR A 161 12.99 7.43 -16.59
N PHE A 162 11.80 7.97 -16.48
CA PHE A 162 10.54 7.24 -16.72
C PHE A 162 9.70 7.79 -17.88
N ASN A 163 9.98 9.00 -18.36
CA ASN A 163 9.21 9.67 -19.41
C ASN A 163 10.07 10.14 -20.62
N MET A 164 11.23 9.53 -20.81
CA MET A 164 12.13 9.85 -21.93
C MET A 164 12.50 11.34 -22.06
N GLY A 165 12.43 12.10 -20.95
CA GLY A 165 12.71 13.53 -20.91
C GLY A 165 11.52 14.44 -21.21
N GLU A 166 10.33 13.90 -21.45
CA GLU A 166 9.11 14.71 -21.58
C GLU A 166 8.61 15.16 -20.21
N ALA A 167 8.14 16.41 -20.11
CA ALA A 167 7.65 16.97 -18.87
C ALA A 167 6.28 16.38 -18.50
N TYR A 168 6.09 16.08 -17.22
CA TYR A 168 4.78 15.72 -16.68
C TYR A 168 3.97 16.99 -16.36
N GLU A 169 2.72 17.02 -16.77
CA GLU A 169 1.78 18.09 -16.36
C GLU A 169 1.24 17.89 -14.94
N LYS A 170 1.05 16.61 -14.56
CA LYS A 170 0.49 16.21 -13.27
C LYS A 170 1.35 15.11 -12.63
N LEU A 171 1.06 14.80 -11.36
CA LEU A 171 1.77 13.77 -10.63
C LEU A 171 1.65 12.42 -11.35
N PRO A 172 2.77 11.76 -11.75
CA PRO A 172 2.71 10.47 -12.41
C PRO A 172 2.17 9.39 -11.46
N ARG A 173 1.29 8.53 -11.95
CA ARG A 173 0.69 7.41 -11.17
C ARG A 173 1.70 6.41 -10.65
N LEU A 174 2.89 6.37 -11.24
CA LEU A 174 4.04 5.64 -10.71
C LEU A 174 4.25 5.87 -9.21
N VAL A 175 4.16 7.14 -8.74
CA VAL A 175 4.42 7.52 -7.35
C VAL A 175 3.33 7.01 -6.40
N PRO A 176 2.04 7.37 -6.59
CA PRO A 176 0.99 6.91 -5.69
C PRO A 176 0.78 5.39 -5.69
N TYR A 177 1.00 4.71 -6.80
CA TYR A 177 0.77 3.28 -6.92
C TYR A 177 1.96 2.41 -6.51
N ALA A 178 3.16 2.99 -6.29
CA ALA A 178 4.32 2.28 -5.76
C ALA A 178 4.07 1.57 -4.42
N ILE A 179 3.08 2.04 -3.67
CA ILE A 179 2.68 1.42 -2.41
C ILE A 179 2.18 -0.02 -2.60
N LEU A 180 1.59 -0.36 -3.75
CA LEU A 180 1.02 -1.68 -4.01
C LEU A 180 2.07 -2.80 -3.92
N PRO A 181 3.12 -2.82 -4.77
CA PRO A 181 4.14 -3.85 -4.68
C PRO A 181 4.93 -3.77 -3.36
N PHE A 182 5.16 -2.57 -2.84
CA PHE A 182 5.89 -2.37 -1.59
C PHE A 182 5.13 -2.96 -0.39
N ALA A 183 3.84 -2.64 -0.24
CA ALA A 183 3.03 -3.14 0.86
C ALA A 183 2.82 -4.66 0.79
N MET A 184 2.63 -5.22 -0.42
CA MET A 184 2.49 -6.67 -0.60
C MET A 184 3.79 -7.41 -0.29
N ALA A 185 4.95 -6.88 -0.68
CA ALA A 185 6.25 -7.42 -0.30
C ALA A 185 6.47 -7.37 1.22
N LEU A 186 6.13 -6.25 1.85
CA LEU A 186 6.22 -6.09 3.29
C LEU A 186 5.30 -7.08 4.04
N MET A 187 4.07 -7.25 3.56
CA MET A 187 3.11 -8.21 4.11
C MET A 187 3.65 -9.65 4.02
N LEU A 188 4.15 -10.06 2.85
CA LEU A 188 4.76 -11.39 2.67
C LEU A 188 5.95 -11.59 3.60
N PHE A 189 6.83 -10.61 3.70
CA PHE A 189 7.96 -10.68 4.61
C PHE A 189 7.51 -10.93 6.07
N ARG A 190 6.43 -10.27 6.51
CA ARG A 190 5.84 -10.47 7.83
C ARG A 190 5.23 -11.86 8.00
N LEU A 191 4.52 -12.35 6.98
CA LEU A 191 3.97 -13.72 7.02
C LEU A 191 5.05 -14.78 7.16
N VAL A 192 6.16 -14.63 6.44
CA VAL A 192 7.30 -15.55 6.53
C VAL A 192 8.02 -15.45 7.89
N GLN A 193 8.10 -14.26 8.48
CA GLN A 193 8.69 -14.11 9.84
C GLN A 193 7.88 -14.80 10.95
N ASN A 194 6.57 -14.97 10.75
CA ASN A 194 5.66 -15.57 11.73
C ASN A 194 5.49 -17.10 11.55
N LEU A 195 6.18 -17.70 10.60
CA LEU A 195 6.17 -19.15 10.33
C LEU A 195 7.16 -19.91 11.22
#